data_5423cf47d19225261f61adea386114a4
#
_entry.id   5423cf47d19225261f61adea386114a4
#
_cell.length_a   1.000
_cell.length_b   1.000
_cell.length_c   1.000
_cell.angle_alpha   90.00
_cell.angle_beta   90.00
_cell.angle_gamma   90.00
#
_symmetry.space_group_name_H-M   'P 1'
#
loop_
_entity.id
_entity.type
_entity.pdbx_description
1 polymer ?
#
loop_
_entity_poly.entity_id
_entity_poly.type
_entity_poly.pdbx_seq_one_letter_code
_entity_poly.pdbx_strand_id
1 'polypeptide(L)'
;MNEPFLTKYKPNFFKDYVINKNIIDTIKVLFEINSINLLLIGQHCTGKTTILNTIINEYYYGIDKNIIKENVLHINNLQEQGISYYRQEVKTFCQTPSSISKKKKTIVLDDIDIINEQSQQVFRNCIDKYQHNVNFISSCSNIQKVIDSIQSRNHIIKITPITDKYMKKIFNLICEKENMKVDNKTTKFILAISNNSIRIMINYLEKIKLINKPINIDLALDICSNIRFDILEKYTKLCLNNNLCKAIQLIYDIYNNGYSVTDILDNYFLYLKKSTFLSEEEKYILIKIICKYIVIFNTKHENEIELALMTNNIINTLNKKKV
;
A
#
# COMPACT_ATOMS: atom_id res chain seq x y z
N MET A 1 15.64 -21.60 -6.81
CA MET A 1 14.97 -20.36 -7.24
C MET A 1 15.05 -19.36 -6.09
N ASN A 2 15.53 -18.15 -6.34
CA ASN A 2 15.55 -17.12 -5.29
C ASN A 2 14.11 -16.69 -4.99
N GLU A 3 13.71 -16.84 -3.74
CA GLU A 3 12.40 -16.40 -3.29
C GLU A 3 12.32 -14.86 -3.36
N PRO A 4 11.19 -14.25 -3.85
CA PRO A 4 11.04 -12.81 -3.91
C PRO A 4 11.23 -12.14 -2.55
N PHE A 5 11.84 -10.96 -2.52
CA PHE A 5 12.12 -10.26 -1.26
C PHE A 5 10.86 -9.96 -0.44
N LEU A 6 9.74 -9.69 -1.10
CA LEU A 6 8.45 -9.50 -0.43
C LEU A 6 8.02 -10.71 0.39
N THR A 7 8.31 -11.93 -0.06
CA THR A 7 8.00 -13.17 0.64
C THR A 7 9.07 -13.51 1.66
N LYS A 8 10.34 -13.40 1.27
CA LYS A 8 11.52 -13.73 2.09
C LYS A 8 11.62 -12.88 3.37
N TYR A 9 11.29 -11.58 3.27
CA TYR A 9 11.37 -10.62 4.40
C TYR A 9 10.02 -10.33 5.05
N LYS A 10 8.98 -11.10 4.72
CA LYS A 10 7.68 -11.00 5.39
C LYS A 10 7.82 -11.48 6.84
N PRO A 11 7.52 -10.66 7.86
CA PRO A 11 7.59 -11.09 9.25
C PRO A 11 6.56 -12.18 9.51
N ASN A 12 6.99 -13.26 10.18
CA ASN A 12 6.14 -14.40 10.52
C ASN A 12 5.62 -14.31 11.95
N PHE A 13 6.37 -13.69 12.86
CA PHE A 13 6.05 -13.55 14.27
C PHE A 13 6.16 -12.11 14.74
N PHE A 14 5.52 -11.79 15.87
CA PHE A 14 5.57 -10.44 16.45
C PHE A 14 7.00 -9.96 16.77
N LYS A 15 7.93 -10.88 17.05
CA LYS A 15 9.35 -10.56 17.29
C LYS A 15 10.03 -9.90 16.09
N ASP A 16 9.62 -10.30 14.89
CA ASP A 16 10.18 -9.84 13.62
C ASP A 16 9.48 -8.57 13.12
N TYR A 17 8.38 -8.21 13.78
CA TYR A 17 7.52 -7.12 13.32
C TYR A 17 7.84 -5.82 14.08
N VAL A 18 7.98 -4.75 13.33
CA VAL A 18 8.23 -3.42 13.88
C VAL A 18 6.90 -2.69 14.04
N ILE A 19 6.09 -3.13 15.00
CA ILE A 19 4.81 -2.49 15.37
C ILE A 19 4.96 -1.75 16.71
N ASN A 20 4.02 -0.85 16.97
CA ASN A 20 3.85 -0.26 18.29
C ASN A 20 3.58 -1.35 19.33
N LYS A 21 4.39 -1.40 20.40
CA LYS A 21 4.26 -2.41 21.47
C LYS A 21 2.85 -2.52 22.03
N ASN A 22 2.14 -1.40 22.16
CA ASN A 22 0.78 -1.38 22.69
C ASN A 22 -0.19 -2.24 21.86
N ILE A 23 -0.02 -2.30 20.54
CA ILE A 23 -0.85 -3.15 19.67
C ILE A 23 -0.58 -4.62 19.94
N ILE A 24 0.70 -4.98 20.08
CA ILE A 24 1.10 -6.36 20.38
C ILE A 24 0.54 -6.80 21.74
N ASP A 25 0.67 -5.94 22.74
CA ASP A 25 0.20 -6.24 24.10
C ASP A 25 -1.33 -6.40 24.13
N THR A 26 -2.07 -5.55 23.43
CA THR A 26 -3.53 -5.71 23.27
C THR A 26 -3.89 -7.04 22.61
N ILE A 27 -3.19 -7.44 21.55
CA ILE A 27 -3.46 -8.72 20.89
C ILE A 27 -3.13 -9.91 21.80
N LYS A 28 -2.07 -9.84 22.60
CA LYS A 28 -1.73 -10.89 23.57
C LYS A 28 -2.80 -11.06 24.63
N VAL A 29 -3.35 -9.98 25.17
CA VAL A 29 -4.48 -10.04 26.10
C VAL A 29 -5.68 -10.74 25.46
N LEU A 30 -5.97 -10.48 24.18
CA LEU A 30 -7.06 -11.16 23.48
C LEU A 30 -6.77 -12.67 23.28
N PHE A 31 -5.51 -13.07 23.17
CA PHE A 31 -5.13 -14.49 23.15
C PHE A 31 -5.40 -15.18 24.50
N GLU A 32 -5.11 -14.50 25.61
CA GLU A 32 -5.36 -15.03 26.96
C GLU A 32 -6.86 -15.23 27.23
N ILE A 33 -7.70 -14.28 26.76
CA ILE A 33 -9.16 -14.39 26.89
C ILE A 33 -9.74 -15.43 25.90
N ASN A 34 -8.94 -15.90 24.95
CA ASN A 34 -9.36 -16.82 23.87
C ASN A 34 -10.57 -16.29 23.06
N SER A 35 -10.60 -14.98 22.83
CA SER A 35 -11.64 -14.30 22.05
C SER A 35 -10.98 -13.27 21.14
N ILE A 36 -10.67 -13.65 19.89
CA ILE A 36 -9.95 -12.82 18.93
C ILE A 36 -10.90 -12.36 17.84
N ASN A 37 -11.82 -11.47 18.21
CA ASN A 37 -12.65 -10.78 17.23
C ASN A 37 -12.03 -9.41 16.95
N LEU A 38 -11.33 -9.28 15.82
CA LEU A 38 -10.51 -8.11 15.49
C LEU A 38 -10.91 -7.49 14.16
N LEU A 39 -10.96 -6.16 14.13
CA LEU A 39 -11.04 -5.37 12.92
C LEU A 39 -9.83 -4.43 12.84
N LEU A 40 -8.90 -4.72 11.93
CA LEU A 40 -7.73 -3.90 11.69
C LEU A 40 -8.05 -2.81 10.68
N ILE A 41 -7.86 -1.53 11.07
CA ILE A 41 -8.09 -0.38 10.20
C ILE A 41 -6.75 0.25 9.85
N GLY A 42 -6.53 0.52 8.56
CA GLY A 42 -5.34 1.25 8.13
C GLY A 42 -5.33 1.51 6.63
N GLN A 43 -4.55 2.48 6.21
CA GLN A 43 -4.38 2.79 4.79
C GLN A 43 -3.79 1.61 4.00
N HIS A 44 -3.84 1.70 2.67
CA HIS A 44 -3.17 0.71 1.82
C HIS A 44 -1.67 0.65 2.12
N CYS A 45 -1.09 -0.54 1.99
CA CYS A 45 0.35 -0.79 2.21
C CYS A 45 0.86 -0.54 3.64
N THR A 46 0.00 -0.42 4.67
CA THR A 46 0.41 -0.32 6.08
C THR A 46 0.74 -1.66 6.74
N GLY A 47 0.60 -2.76 6.01
CA GLY A 47 0.93 -4.10 6.51
C GLY A 47 -0.23 -4.84 7.20
N LYS A 48 -1.51 -4.45 6.98
CA LYS A 48 -2.69 -5.12 7.55
C LYS A 48 -2.66 -6.64 7.34
N THR A 49 -2.58 -7.08 6.09
CA THR A 49 -2.51 -8.52 5.74
C THR A 49 -1.33 -9.24 6.38
N THR A 50 -0.22 -8.54 6.56
CA THR A 50 0.96 -9.10 7.23
C THR A 50 0.68 -9.31 8.72
N ILE A 51 0.05 -8.34 9.38
CA ILE A 51 -0.34 -8.44 10.79
C ILE A 51 -1.36 -9.58 10.96
N LEU A 52 -2.37 -9.71 10.10
CA LEU A 52 -3.33 -10.82 10.14
C LEU A 52 -2.61 -12.18 10.14
N ASN A 53 -1.68 -12.37 9.21
CA ASN A 53 -0.92 -13.61 9.12
C ASN A 53 -0.03 -13.84 10.37
N THR A 54 0.58 -12.77 10.89
CA THR A 54 1.40 -12.84 12.10
C THR A 54 0.55 -13.23 13.32
N ILE A 55 -0.66 -12.69 13.46
CA ILE A 55 -1.62 -13.06 14.52
C ILE A 55 -1.94 -14.55 14.46
N ILE A 56 -2.20 -15.06 13.26
CA ILE A 56 -2.50 -16.49 13.06
C ILE A 56 -1.30 -17.36 13.45
N ASN A 57 -0.11 -17.02 12.96
CA ASN A 57 1.10 -17.79 13.25
C ASN A 57 1.43 -17.79 14.75
N GLU A 58 1.21 -16.67 15.44
CA GLU A 58 1.43 -16.56 16.88
C GLU A 58 0.35 -17.32 17.68
N TYR A 59 -0.93 -17.20 17.28
CA TYR A 59 -2.02 -17.90 17.93
C TYR A 59 -1.90 -19.43 17.82
N TYR A 60 -1.49 -19.93 16.66
CA TYR A 60 -1.28 -21.36 16.42
C TYR A 60 0.18 -21.80 16.58
N TYR A 61 0.97 -21.05 17.32
CA TYR A 61 2.38 -21.39 17.55
C TYR A 61 2.58 -22.82 18.05
N GLY A 62 3.53 -23.54 17.46
CA GLY A 62 3.86 -24.94 17.82
C GLY A 62 2.95 -26.01 17.21
N ILE A 63 2.02 -25.64 16.30
CA ILE A 63 1.11 -26.59 15.65
C ILE A 63 1.55 -26.82 14.19
N ASP A 64 1.33 -28.04 13.70
CA ASP A 64 1.65 -28.38 12.32
C ASP A 64 0.87 -27.53 11.31
N LYS A 65 1.56 -27.11 10.25
CA LYS A 65 0.98 -26.26 9.19
C LYS A 65 -0.24 -26.88 8.51
N ASN A 66 -0.31 -28.20 8.39
CA ASN A 66 -1.45 -28.87 7.78
C ASN A 66 -2.69 -28.75 8.66
N ILE A 67 -2.54 -28.94 9.97
CA ILE A 67 -3.62 -28.77 10.94
C ILE A 67 -4.08 -27.30 11.02
N ILE A 68 -3.15 -26.35 10.92
CA ILE A 68 -3.48 -24.93 10.88
C ILE A 68 -4.36 -24.60 9.65
N LYS A 69 -4.04 -25.16 8.47
CA LYS A 69 -4.83 -24.94 7.25
C LYS A 69 -6.28 -25.41 7.37
N GLU A 70 -6.53 -26.50 8.12
CA GLU A 70 -7.88 -26.99 8.37
C GLU A 70 -8.66 -26.11 9.36
N ASN A 71 -7.96 -25.41 10.25
CA ASN A 71 -8.55 -24.58 11.29
C ASN A 71 -8.59 -23.07 10.95
N VAL A 72 -8.03 -22.67 9.82
CA VAL A 72 -8.01 -21.27 9.36
C VAL A 72 -8.63 -21.15 7.97
N LEU A 73 -9.73 -20.44 7.88
CA LEU A 73 -10.38 -20.11 6.61
C LEU A 73 -9.98 -18.70 6.19
N HIS A 74 -9.20 -18.59 5.12
CA HIS A 74 -8.90 -17.31 4.50
C HIS A 74 -9.92 -17.01 3.41
N ILE A 75 -10.65 -15.91 3.56
CA ILE A 75 -11.59 -15.44 2.57
C ILE A 75 -10.93 -14.25 1.85
N ASN A 76 -10.51 -14.49 0.62
CA ASN A 76 -9.94 -13.48 -0.25
C ASN A 76 -11.05 -12.88 -1.13
N ASN A 77 -11.24 -11.58 -1.06
CA ASN A 77 -12.26 -10.85 -1.81
C ASN A 77 -12.01 -10.79 -3.33
N LEU A 78 -10.83 -11.24 -3.78
CA LEU A 78 -10.47 -11.29 -5.21
C LEU A 78 -11.25 -12.34 -6.02
N GLN A 79 -11.92 -13.28 -5.35
CA GLN A 79 -12.85 -14.18 -6.01
C GLN A 79 -14.24 -13.58 -5.84
N GLU A 80 -14.94 -13.31 -6.93
CA GLU A 80 -16.35 -12.89 -6.97
C GLU A 80 -17.24 -14.05 -6.48
N GLN A 81 -17.11 -14.34 -5.19
CA GLN A 81 -17.91 -15.39 -4.56
C GLN A 81 -19.26 -14.77 -4.20
N GLY A 82 -20.32 -15.31 -4.77
CA GLY A 82 -21.67 -14.87 -4.47
C GLY A 82 -22.06 -15.06 -3.00
N ILE A 83 -23.15 -14.42 -2.57
CA ILE A 83 -23.70 -14.51 -1.20
C ILE A 83 -23.93 -15.96 -0.78
N SER A 84 -24.23 -16.86 -1.71
CA SER A 84 -24.41 -18.30 -1.47
C SER A 84 -23.17 -18.98 -0.89
N TYR A 85 -21.98 -18.63 -1.39
CA TYR A 85 -20.71 -19.13 -0.86
C TYR A 85 -20.54 -18.76 0.62
N TYR A 86 -20.73 -17.49 0.96
CA TYR A 86 -20.62 -17.03 2.33
C TYR A 86 -21.64 -17.70 3.26
N ARG A 87 -22.83 -18.00 2.75
CA ARG A 87 -23.84 -18.68 3.54
C ARG A 87 -23.58 -20.17 3.78
N GLN A 88 -23.05 -20.87 2.79
CA GLN A 88 -22.85 -22.33 2.88
C GLN A 88 -21.47 -22.68 3.44
N GLU A 89 -20.39 -22.26 2.79
CA GLU A 89 -19.04 -22.67 3.22
C GLU A 89 -18.63 -22.08 4.57
N VAL A 90 -18.86 -20.79 4.78
CA VAL A 90 -18.55 -20.16 6.08
C VAL A 90 -19.38 -20.79 7.20
N LYS A 91 -20.66 -21.06 6.94
CA LYS A 91 -21.53 -21.71 7.92
C LYS A 91 -21.04 -23.13 8.24
N THR A 92 -20.72 -23.94 7.23
CA THR A 92 -20.19 -25.30 7.41
C THR A 92 -18.88 -25.28 8.18
N PHE A 93 -17.97 -24.37 7.83
CA PHE A 93 -16.71 -24.20 8.57
C PHE A 93 -16.94 -23.82 10.04
N CYS A 94 -17.89 -22.94 10.35
CA CYS A 94 -18.22 -22.53 11.71
C CYS A 94 -18.89 -23.66 12.54
N GLN A 95 -19.62 -24.56 11.90
CA GLN A 95 -20.33 -25.66 12.55
C GLN A 95 -19.41 -26.82 12.93
N THR A 96 -18.33 -27.02 12.18
CA THR A 96 -17.37 -28.10 12.48
C THR A 96 -16.47 -27.68 13.65
N PRO A 97 -16.25 -28.57 14.63
CA PRO A 97 -15.40 -28.28 15.78
C PRO A 97 -13.94 -28.07 15.36
N SER A 98 -13.15 -27.42 16.21
CA SER A 98 -11.71 -27.28 16.00
C SER A 98 -11.01 -28.65 16.18
N SER A 99 -10.07 -28.94 15.29
CA SER A 99 -9.19 -30.13 15.42
C SER A 99 -8.14 -29.94 16.53
N ILE A 100 -8.02 -28.75 17.09
CA ILE A 100 -7.01 -28.41 18.09
C ILE A 100 -7.68 -28.20 19.45
N SER A 101 -7.24 -28.96 20.46
CA SER A 101 -7.75 -28.80 21.82
C SER A 101 -7.43 -27.41 22.37
N LYS A 102 -8.39 -26.78 23.03
CA LYS A 102 -8.30 -25.46 23.67
C LYS A 102 -8.07 -24.27 22.71
N LYS A 103 -8.10 -24.44 21.38
CA LYS A 103 -8.01 -23.33 20.41
C LYS A 103 -9.24 -23.33 19.52
N LYS A 104 -9.75 -22.13 19.25
CA LYS A 104 -10.86 -21.92 18.34
C LYS A 104 -10.38 -21.92 16.89
N LYS A 105 -11.26 -22.23 15.96
CA LYS A 105 -11.05 -21.96 14.54
C LYS A 105 -10.96 -20.47 14.28
N THR A 106 -10.36 -20.08 13.16
CA THR A 106 -10.21 -18.66 12.82
C THR A 106 -10.67 -18.42 11.39
N ILE A 107 -11.53 -17.44 11.20
CA ILE A 107 -11.90 -16.91 9.89
C ILE A 107 -11.17 -15.58 9.70
N VAL A 108 -10.52 -15.45 8.56
CA VAL A 108 -9.77 -14.26 8.18
C VAL A 108 -10.42 -13.61 6.97
N LEU A 109 -10.83 -12.36 7.14
CA LEU A 109 -11.44 -11.53 6.12
C LEU A 109 -10.51 -10.36 5.80
N ASP A 110 -9.75 -10.47 4.74
CA ASP A 110 -8.92 -9.34 4.30
C ASP A 110 -9.76 -8.39 3.43
N ASP A 111 -9.62 -7.07 3.66
CA ASP A 111 -10.32 -5.99 2.96
C ASP A 111 -11.86 -6.16 2.93
N ILE A 112 -12.49 -6.28 4.10
CA ILE A 112 -13.95 -6.43 4.27
C ILE A 112 -14.76 -5.25 3.67
N ASP A 113 -14.15 -4.11 3.48
CA ASP A 113 -14.75 -2.90 2.88
C ASP A 113 -14.98 -3.03 1.35
N ILE A 114 -14.48 -4.08 0.71
CA ILE A 114 -14.74 -4.41 -0.71
C ILE A 114 -16.01 -5.25 -0.83
N ILE A 115 -16.38 -5.98 0.21
CA ILE A 115 -17.56 -6.86 0.22
C ILE A 115 -18.83 -6.01 0.33
N ASN A 116 -19.88 -6.38 -0.41
CA ASN A 116 -21.16 -5.71 -0.34
C ASN A 116 -21.84 -5.87 1.03
N GLU A 117 -22.74 -4.96 1.39
CA GLU A 117 -23.42 -4.94 2.67
C GLU A 117 -24.19 -6.23 2.99
N GLN A 118 -24.82 -6.84 2.00
CA GLN A 118 -25.56 -8.08 2.16
C GLN A 118 -24.66 -9.25 2.61
N SER A 119 -23.46 -9.34 2.05
CA SER A 119 -22.46 -10.34 2.46
C SER A 119 -21.91 -10.01 3.85
N GLN A 120 -21.69 -8.74 4.16
CA GLN A 120 -21.30 -8.32 5.51
C GLN A 120 -22.34 -8.70 6.56
N GLN A 121 -23.66 -8.62 6.25
CA GLN A 121 -24.73 -9.08 7.14
C GLN A 121 -24.65 -10.60 7.41
N VAL A 122 -24.22 -11.41 6.44
CA VAL A 122 -24.01 -12.84 6.66
C VAL A 122 -22.89 -13.06 7.68
N PHE A 123 -21.77 -12.33 7.56
CA PHE A 123 -20.67 -12.40 8.53
C PHE A 123 -21.11 -11.97 9.93
N ARG A 124 -21.86 -10.86 10.03
CA ARG A 124 -22.44 -10.43 11.30
C ARG A 124 -23.23 -11.57 11.96
N ASN A 125 -24.10 -12.26 11.19
CA ASN A 125 -24.88 -13.38 11.71
C ASN A 125 -24.00 -14.57 12.14
N CYS A 126 -22.90 -14.80 11.43
CA CYS A 126 -21.93 -15.85 11.81
C CYS A 126 -21.18 -15.47 13.10
N ILE A 127 -20.78 -14.22 13.29
CA ILE A 127 -20.15 -13.73 14.51
C ILE A 127 -21.09 -13.98 15.70
N ASP A 128 -22.35 -13.54 15.62
CA ASP A 128 -23.33 -13.68 16.69
C ASP A 128 -23.56 -15.15 17.10
N LYS A 129 -23.61 -16.06 16.13
CA LYS A 129 -23.90 -17.48 16.40
C LYS A 129 -22.70 -18.30 16.83
N TYR A 130 -21.50 -18.01 16.30
CA TYR A 130 -20.35 -18.90 16.41
C TYR A 130 -19.14 -18.32 17.13
N GLN A 131 -19.22 -17.10 17.70
CA GLN A 131 -18.12 -16.47 18.45
C GLN A 131 -17.55 -17.33 19.60
N HIS A 132 -18.31 -18.30 20.09
CA HIS A 132 -17.82 -19.24 21.12
C HIS A 132 -16.82 -20.25 20.55
N ASN A 133 -16.95 -20.63 19.28
CA ASN A 133 -16.16 -21.67 18.64
C ASN A 133 -15.18 -21.14 17.58
N VAL A 134 -15.42 -19.94 17.07
CA VAL A 134 -14.67 -19.35 15.96
C VAL A 134 -14.25 -17.94 16.28
N ASN A 135 -13.01 -17.59 15.98
CA ASN A 135 -12.48 -16.24 16.01
C ASN A 135 -12.67 -15.58 14.64
N PHE A 136 -13.04 -14.31 14.62
CA PHE A 136 -13.22 -13.54 13.40
C PHE A 136 -12.20 -12.40 13.34
N ILE A 137 -11.27 -12.49 12.40
CA ILE A 137 -10.22 -11.47 12.23
C ILE A 137 -10.40 -10.85 10.85
N SER A 138 -10.59 -9.54 10.81
CA SER A 138 -10.83 -8.80 9.58
C SER A 138 -9.93 -7.59 9.42
N SER A 139 -9.75 -7.13 8.19
CA SER A 139 -9.09 -5.87 7.88
C SER A 139 -9.96 -4.98 7.00
N CYS A 140 -9.79 -3.66 7.10
CA CYS A 140 -10.38 -2.69 6.18
C CYS A 140 -9.45 -1.50 5.95
N SER A 141 -9.63 -0.85 4.81
CA SER A 141 -8.98 0.41 4.50
C SER A 141 -9.88 1.58 4.83
N ASN A 142 -11.18 1.45 4.62
CA ASN A 142 -12.19 2.46 4.93
C ASN A 142 -13.27 1.89 5.86
N ILE A 143 -13.29 2.38 7.10
CA ILE A 143 -14.26 1.95 8.10
C ILE A 143 -15.70 2.30 7.73
N GLN A 144 -15.92 3.41 7.00
CA GLN A 144 -17.27 3.86 6.61
C GLN A 144 -17.99 2.87 5.68
N LYS A 145 -17.24 1.99 4.99
CA LYS A 145 -17.79 0.93 4.16
C LYS A 145 -18.09 -0.36 4.94
N VAL A 146 -17.76 -0.40 6.22
CA VAL A 146 -18.04 -1.55 7.10
C VAL A 146 -19.28 -1.23 7.91
N ILE A 147 -20.28 -2.12 7.91
CA ILE A 147 -21.53 -1.93 8.63
C ILE A 147 -21.29 -1.79 10.15
N ASP A 148 -21.99 -0.88 10.80
CA ASP A 148 -21.83 -0.59 12.24
C ASP A 148 -22.02 -1.82 13.12
N SER A 149 -22.89 -2.73 12.69
CA SER A 149 -23.16 -3.97 13.41
C SER A 149 -21.96 -4.94 13.44
N ILE A 150 -21.02 -4.87 12.50
CA ILE A 150 -19.73 -5.61 12.55
C ILE A 150 -18.74 -4.84 13.42
N GLN A 151 -18.70 -3.50 13.28
CA GLN A 151 -17.77 -2.68 14.06
C GLN A 151 -18.01 -2.85 15.58
N SER A 152 -19.25 -2.89 16.00
CA SER A 152 -19.62 -3.03 17.43
C SER A 152 -19.28 -4.41 18.04
N ARG A 153 -19.05 -5.44 17.21
CA ARG A 153 -18.76 -6.82 17.64
C ARG A 153 -17.27 -7.18 17.59
N ASN A 154 -16.46 -6.30 17.05
CA ASN A 154 -15.04 -6.54 16.90
C ASN A 154 -14.22 -5.49 17.68
N HIS A 155 -13.08 -5.90 18.20
CA HIS A 155 -12.10 -4.97 18.76
C HIS A 155 -11.40 -4.25 17.61
N ILE A 156 -11.62 -2.93 17.55
CA ILE A 156 -11.07 -2.10 16.49
C ILE A 156 -9.65 -1.69 16.84
N ILE A 157 -8.68 -2.10 16.01
CA ILE A 157 -7.28 -1.69 16.15
C ILE A 157 -6.85 -0.85 14.95
N LYS A 158 -6.46 0.40 15.21
CA LYS A 158 -6.01 1.34 14.21
C LYS A 158 -4.51 1.17 13.95
N ILE A 159 -4.15 0.83 12.71
CA ILE A 159 -2.76 0.70 12.27
C ILE A 159 -2.33 2.02 11.67
N THR A 160 -1.40 2.70 12.33
CA THR A 160 -0.82 3.94 11.82
C THR A 160 0.19 3.64 10.71
N PRO A 161 0.33 4.55 9.73
CA PRO A 161 1.39 4.46 8.73
C PRO A 161 2.77 4.33 9.38
N ILE A 162 3.63 3.58 8.74
CA ILE A 162 4.98 3.34 9.25
C ILE A 162 5.79 4.64 9.14
N THR A 163 6.48 4.99 10.22
CA THR A 163 7.33 6.18 10.26
C THR A 163 8.65 5.95 9.51
N ASP A 164 9.26 7.03 9.00
CA ASP A 164 10.53 6.99 8.27
C ASP A 164 11.64 6.28 9.06
N LYS A 165 11.63 6.42 10.39
CA LYS A 165 12.57 5.74 11.28
C LYS A 165 12.48 4.22 11.18
N TYR A 166 11.26 3.69 11.10
CA TYR A 166 11.04 2.24 10.96
C TYR A 166 11.30 1.76 9.54
N MET A 167 10.93 2.55 8.54
CA MET A 167 11.27 2.28 7.14
C MET A 167 12.79 2.13 6.98
N LYS A 168 13.57 3.05 7.55
CA LYS A 168 15.03 3.00 7.52
C LYS A 168 15.60 1.77 8.23
N LYS A 169 15.00 1.33 9.35
CA LYS A 169 15.41 0.09 10.03
C LYS A 169 15.22 -1.14 9.14
N ILE A 170 14.06 -1.26 8.51
CA ILE A 170 13.77 -2.39 7.60
C ILE A 170 14.70 -2.35 6.39
N PHE A 171 14.92 -1.17 5.81
CA PHE A 171 15.86 -0.96 4.71
C PHE A 171 17.26 -1.47 5.06
N ASN A 172 17.82 -1.02 6.20
CA ASN A 172 19.17 -1.43 6.63
C ASN A 172 19.23 -2.95 6.88
N LEU A 173 18.21 -3.52 7.54
CA LEU A 173 18.15 -4.96 7.80
C LEU A 173 18.19 -5.79 6.49
N ILE A 174 17.49 -5.35 5.46
CA ILE A 174 17.51 -6.03 4.15
C ILE A 174 18.88 -5.85 3.50
N CYS A 175 19.42 -4.65 3.49
CA CYS A 175 20.74 -4.37 2.91
C CYS A 175 21.85 -5.20 3.58
N GLU A 176 21.84 -5.34 4.89
CA GLU A 176 22.79 -6.16 5.66
C GLU A 176 22.65 -7.63 5.29
N LYS A 177 21.43 -8.18 5.29
CA LYS A 177 21.19 -9.59 4.95
C LYS A 177 21.56 -9.96 3.51
N GLU A 178 21.41 -9.00 2.59
CA GLU A 178 21.72 -9.21 1.16
C GLU A 178 23.11 -8.73 0.78
N ASN A 179 23.93 -8.28 1.75
CA ASN A 179 25.27 -7.73 1.53
C ASN A 179 25.30 -6.59 0.48
N MET A 180 24.29 -5.70 0.50
CA MET A 180 24.21 -4.56 -0.39
C MET A 180 24.82 -3.33 0.27
N LYS A 181 25.82 -2.73 -0.37
CA LYS A 181 26.40 -1.45 0.06
C LYS A 181 25.66 -0.31 -0.62
N VAL A 182 24.85 0.43 0.13
CA VAL A 182 24.06 1.56 -0.36
C VAL A 182 24.54 2.86 0.27
N ASP A 183 24.79 3.89 -0.53
CA ASP A 183 25.18 5.20 -0.06
C ASP A 183 24.02 5.90 0.69
N ASN A 184 24.35 6.78 1.64
CA ASN A 184 23.37 7.54 2.42
C ASN A 184 22.46 8.43 1.56
N LYS A 185 22.98 8.97 0.45
CA LYS A 185 22.19 9.77 -0.50
C LYS A 185 21.15 8.91 -1.21
N THR A 186 21.55 7.74 -1.70
CA THR A 186 20.69 6.76 -2.36
C THR A 186 19.64 6.21 -1.38
N THR A 187 20.01 5.93 -0.13
CA THR A 187 19.06 5.50 0.90
C THR A 187 17.95 6.54 1.13
N LYS A 188 18.32 7.82 1.31
CA LYS A 188 17.33 8.90 1.47
C LYS A 188 16.43 9.04 0.26
N PHE A 189 16.98 8.89 -0.94
CA PHE A 189 16.23 8.96 -2.19
C PHE A 189 15.19 7.82 -2.29
N ILE A 190 15.60 6.55 -2.07
CA ILE A 190 14.69 5.39 -2.14
C ILE A 190 13.57 5.52 -1.10
N LEU A 191 13.91 5.91 0.14
CA LEU A 191 12.91 6.14 1.18
C LEU A 191 11.93 7.25 0.81
N ALA A 192 12.40 8.33 0.20
CA ALA A 192 11.55 9.44 -0.23
C ALA A 192 10.58 9.04 -1.36
N ILE A 193 11.02 8.24 -2.33
CA ILE A 193 10.17 7.79 -3.45
C ILE A 193 9.17 6.71 -3.01
N SER A 194 9.53 5.88 -2.03
CA SER A 194 8.65 4.80 -1.56
C SER A 194 7.37 5.28 -0.86
N ASN A 195 7.20 6.59 -0.60
CA ASN A 195 5.99 7.19 -0.01
C ASN A 195 5.46 6.40 1.21
N ASN A 196 6.34 6.01 2.12
CA ASN A 196 6.02 5.21 3.31
C ASN A 196 5.41 3.83 3.01
N SER A 197 5.55 3.33 1.78
CA SER A 197 5.14 1.98 1.39
C SER A 197 6.32 1.01 1.47
N ILE A 198 6.26 0.08 2.44
CA ILE A 198 7.27 -0.97 2.58
C ILE A 198 7.34 -1.83 1.32
N ARG A 199 6.19 -2.13 0.71
CA ARG A 199 6.11 -2.97 -0.50
C ARG A 199 6.91 -2.36 -1.64
N ILE A 200 6.74 -1.06 -1.89
CA ILE A 200 7.45 -0.33 -2.94
C ILE A 200 8.96 -0.30 -2.63
N MET A 201 9.33 -0.03 -1.39
CA MET A 201 10.72 0.00 -0.96
C MET A 201 11.42 -1.35 -1.16
N ILE A 202 10.78 -2.45 -0.77
CA ILE A 202 11.35 -3.81 -0.93
C ILE A 202 11.48 -4.16 -2.42
N ASN A 203 10.49 -3.83 -3.25
CA ASN A 203 10.56 -4.05 -4.69
C ASN A 203 11.72 -3.27 -5.34
N TYR A 204 11.98 -2.05 -4.90
CA TYR A 204 13.14 -1.29 -5.38
C TYR A 204 14.46 -1.93 -4.96
N LEU A 205 14.58 -2.40 -3.72
CA LEU A 205 15.76 -3.11 -3.25
C LEU A 205 16.00 -4.42 -4.04
N GLU A 206 14.94 -5.14 -4.34
CA GLU A 206 15.01 -6.36 -5.15
C GLU A 206 15.47 -6.07 -6.58
N LYS A 207 14.89 -5.05 -7.25
CA LYS A 207 15.32 -4.61 -8.58
C LYS A 207 16.80 -4.23 -8.60
N ILE A 208 17.25 -3.46 -7.61
CA ILE A 208 18.65 -3.04 -7.48
C ILE A 208 19.57 -4.27 -7.30
N LYS A 209 19.18 -5.23 -6.47
CA LYS A 209 19.94 -6.46 -6.23
C LYS A 209 20.09 -7.29 -7.50
N LEU A 210 19.00 -7.43 -8.29
CA LEU A 210 19.00 -8.20 -9.53
C LEU A 210 19.96 -7.65 -10.59
N ILE A 211 20.16 -6.34 -10.63
CA ILE A 211 21.08 -5.69 -11.59
C ILE A 211 22.55 -5.95 -11.23
N ASN A 212 22.85 -6.24 -9.97
CA ASN A 212 24.17 -6.61 -9.48
C ASN A 212 25.30 -5.62 -9.82
N LYS A 213 24.96 -4.32 -9.94
CA LYS A 213 25.91 -3.21 -10.18
C LYS A 213 26.15 -2.44 -8.87
N PRO A 214 27.26 -1.68 -8.76
CA PRO A 214 27.46 -0.79 -7.62
C PRO A 214 26.32 0.21 -7.53
N ILE A 215 25.77 0.36 -6.31
CA ILE A 215 24.54 1.12 -6.05
C ILE A 215 24.88 2.60 -5.92
N ASN A 216 24.83 3.30 -7.04
CA ASN A 216 24.98 4.75 -7.11
C ASN A 216 23.61 5.44 -7.24
N ILE A 217 23.57 6.73 -6.96
CA ILE A 217 22.34 7.52 -7.05
C ILE A 217 21.75 7.54 -8.46
N ASP A 218 22.61 7.56 -9.50
CA ASP A 218 22.17 7.55 -10.90
C ASP A 218 21.47 6.25 -11.25
N LEU A 219 22.01 5.10 -10.83
CA LEU A 219 21.38 3.81 -11.01
C LEU A 219 20.04 3.72 -10.25
N ALA A 220 19.97 4.28 -9.06
CA ALA A 220 18.70 4.32 -8.30
C ALA A 220 17.66 5.22 -8.98
N LEU A 221 18.07 6.33 -9.58
CA LEU A 221 17.20 7.21 -10.37
C LEU A 221 16.63 6.51 -11.60
N ASP A 222 17.44 5.70 -12.29
CA ASP A 222 17.00 4.98 -13.49
C ASP A 222 16.03 3.82 -13.18
N ILE A 223 16.22 3.17 -12.03
CA ILE A 223 15.46 1.95 -11.69
C ILE A 223 14.23 2.26 -10.85
N CYS A 224 14.35 3.19 -9.91
CA CYS A 224 13.35 3.42 -8.87
C CYS A 224 12.32 4.51 -9.22
N SER A 225 12.57 5.35 -10.21
CA SER A 225 11.59 6.32 -10.70
C SER A 225 11.04 5.89 -12.05
N ASN A 226 9.73 5.91 -12.22
CA ASN A 226 9.15 5.70 -13.54
C ASN A 226 9.59 6.83 -14.49
N ILE A 227 9.52 8.09 -14.04
CA ILE A 227 9.99 9.27 -14.77
C ILE A 227 11.02 10.00 -13.92
N ARG A 228 12.19 10.28 -14.46
CA ARG A 228 13.29 10.95 -13.75
C ARG A 228 12.90 12.38 -13.37
N PHE A 229 13.10 12.74 -12.11
CA PHE A 229 12.78 14.08 -11.61
C PHE A 229 13.60 15.19 -12.26
N ASP A 230 14.83 14.90 -12.69
CA ASP A 230 15.66 15.87 -13.43
C ASP A 230 15.06 16.26 -14.80
N ILE A 231 14.36 15.31 -15.46
CA ILE A 231 13.64 15.60 -16.71
C ILE A 231 12.42 16.50 -16.41
N LEU A 232 11.68 16.21 -15.35
CA LEU A 232 10.55 17.03 -14.91
C LEU A 232 11.00 18.43 -14.44
N GLU A 233 12.17 18.53 -13.83
CA GLU A 233 12.77 19.81 -13.48
C GLU A 233 13.14 20.63 -14.73
N LYS A 234 13.76 20.00 -15.74
CA LYS A 234 14.04 20.63 -17.03
C LYS A 234 12.77 21.12 -17.71
N TYR A 235 11.72 20.27 -17.71
CA TYR A 235 10.41 20.65 -18.24
C TYR A 235 9.85 21.90 -17.53
N THR A 236 9.88 21.91 -16.21
CA THR A 236 9.39 23.04 -15.41
C THR A 236 10.19 24.32 -15.68
N LYS A 237 11.53 24.21 -15.80
CA LYS A 237 12.39 25.34 -16.19
C LYS A 237 12.06 25.90 -17.58
N LEU A 238 11.75 25.02 -18.54
CA LEU A 238 11.33 25.46 -19.89
C LEU A 238 9.98 26.19 -19.85
N CYS A 239 9.04 25.72 -19.01
CA CYS A 239 7.76 26.41 -18.81
C CYS A 239 7.95 27.80 -18.18
N LEU A 240 8.82 27.93 -17.16
CA LEU A 240 9.13 29.19 -16.52
C LEU A 240 9.83 30.21 -17.48
N ASN A 241 10.59 29.66 -18.43
CA ASN A 241 11.30 30.46 -19.46
C ASN A 241 10.46 30.71 -20.73
N ASN A 242 9.16 30.43 -20.71
CA ASN A 242 8.25 30.63 -21.86
C ASN A 242 8.62 29.88 -23.14
N ASN A 243 9.33 28.76 -23.01
CA ASN A 243 9.78 27.98 -24.16
C ASN A 243 8.82 26.85 -24.47
N LEU A 244 7.64 27.19 -25.04
CA LEU A 244 6.55 26.28 -25.30
C LEU A 244 6.96 25.07 -26.15
N CYS A 245 7.63 25.35 -27.31
CA CYS A 245 7.99 24.29 -28.26
C CYS A 245 8.88 23.20 -27.62
N LYS A 246 9.92 23.61 -26.90
CA LYS A 246 10.84 22.67 -26.26
C LYS A 246 10.19 21.96 -25.07
N ALA A 247 9.30 22.62 -24.35
CA ALA A 247 8.58 22.00 -23.25
C ALA A 247 7.62 20.91 -23.75
N ILE A 248 6.87 21.18 -24.83
CA ILE A 248 6.00 20.21 -25.47
C ILE A 248 6.82 19.03 -26.02
N GLN A 249 7.92 19.30 -26.73
CA GLN A 249 8.77 18.23 -27.25
C GLN A 249 9.26 17.32 -26.14
N LEU A 250 9.74 17.86 -25.03
CA LEU A 250 10.25 17.08 -23.91
C LEU A 250 9.15 16.20 -23.27
N ILE A 251 7.93 16.72 -23.12
CA ILE A 251 6.84 15.91 -22.54
C ILE A 251 6.36 14.83 -23.51
N TYR A 252 6.37 15.08 -24.82
CA TYR A 252 6.09 14.08 -25.84
C TYR A 252 7.20 13.02 -25.93
N ASP A 253 8.46 13.38 -25.71
CA ASP A 253 9.56 12.41 -25.62
C ASP A 253 9.32 11.43 -24.45
N ILE A 254 8.81 11.91 -23.31
CA ILE A 254 8.42 11.05 -22.19
C ILE A 254 7.27 10.11 -22.60
N TYR A 255 6.23 10.66 -23.23
CA TYR A 255 5.10 9.90 -23.72
C TYR A 255 5.50 8.80 -24.72
N ASN A 256 6.35 9.15 -25.69
CA ASN A 256 6.88 8.21 -26.69
C ASN A 256 7.77 7.11 -26.10
N ASN A 257 8.33 7.31 -24.90
CA ASN A 257 9.03 6.28 -24.16
C ASN A 257 8.09 5.25 -23.49
N GLY A 258 6.77 5.34 -23.73
CA GLY A 258 5.77 4.37 -23.30
C GLY A 258 5.10 4.68 -21.96
N TYR A 259 5.25 5.89 -21.43
CA TYR A 259 4.51 6.33 -20.25
C TYR A 259 3.11 6.81 -20.62
N SER A 260 2.10 6.40 -19.88
CA SER A 260 0.74 6.91 -20.06
C SER A 260 0.64 8.38 -19.66
N VAL A 261 -0.37 9.09 -20.16
CA VAL A 261 -0.61 10.48 -19.77
C VAL A 261 -0.88 10.61 -18.28
N THR A 262 -1.64 9.68 -17.71
CA THR A 262 -1.90 9.60 -16.27
C THR A 262 -0.63 9.41 -15.46
N ASP A 263 0.28 8.53 -15.89
CA ASP A 263 1.57 8.35 -15.23
C ASP A 263 2.42 9.62 -15.24
N ILE A 264 2.41 10.35 -16.37
CA ILE A 264 3.14 11.62 -16.51
C ILE A 264 2.60 12.65 -15.52
N LEU A 265 1.28 12.80 -15.43
CA LEU A 265 0.63 13.73 -14.50
C LEU A 265 0.91 13.39 -13.04
N ASP A 266 0.78 12.11 -12.66
CA ASP A 266 1.01 11.64 -11.29
C ASP A 266 2.48 11.83 -10.87
N ASN A 267 3.43 11.49 -11.75
CA ASN A 267 4.84 11.72 -11.49
C ASN A 267 5.18 13.22 -11.42
N TYR A 268 4.56 14.04 -12.26
CA TYR A 268 4.76 15.49 -12.21
C TYR A 268 4.18 16.08 -10.92
N PHE A 269 3.01 15.65 -10.50
CA PHE A 269 2.43 16.03 -9.20
C PHE A 269 3.35 15.66 -8.02
N LEU A 270 3.91 14.44 -8.03
CA LEU A 270 4.87 13.98 -7.01
C LEU A 270 6.17 14.82 -7.02
N TYR A 271 6.66 15.16 -8.20
CA TYR A 271 7.81 16.04 -8.34
C TYR A 271 7.54 17.41 -7.73
N LEU A 272 6.42 18.06 -8.08
CA LEU A 272 6.07 19.39 -7.55
C LEU A 272 5.97 19.40 -6.03
N LYS A 273 5.37 18.35 -5.44
CA LYS A 273 5.26 18.20 -3.98
C LYS A 273 6.63 18.14 -3.29
N LYS A 274 7.62 17.53 -3.94
CA LYS A 274 8.98 17.33 -3.36
C LYS A 274 10.00 18.36 -3.82
N SER A 275 9.69 19.14 -4.84
CA SER A 275 10.60 20.14 -5.40
C SER A 275 10.93 21.24 -4.39
N THR A 276 12.22 21.54 -4.27
CA THR A 276 12.73 22.70 -3.50
C THR A 276 13.02 23.90 -4.39
N PHE A 277 12.95 23.73 -5.71
CA PHE A 277 13.29 24.74 -6.71
C PHE A 277 12.19 25.80 -6.87
N LEU A 278 10.91 25.45 -6.67
CA LEU A 278 9.76 26.31 -6.86
C LEU A 278 9.34 26.99 -5.55
N SER A 279 8.86 28.24 -5.65
CA SER A 279 8.18 28.89 -4.54
C SER A 279 6.85 28.18 -4.22
N GLU A 280 6.37 28.32 -2.99
CA GLU A 280 5.10 27.69 -2.57
C GLU A 280 3.91 28.19 -3.41
N GLU A 281 3.91 29.45 -3.80
CA GLU A 281 2.86 30.01 -4.66
C GLU A 281 2.88 29.41 -6.07
N GLU A 282 4.06 29.24 -6.67
CA GLU A 282 4.20 28.59 -7.98
C GLU A 282 3.75 27.14 -7.94
N LYS A 283 4.13 26.39 -6.89
CA LYS A 283 3.66 25.02 -6.67
C LYS A 283 2.14 24.96 -6.61
N TYR A 284 1.52 25.87 -5.86
CA TYR A 284 0.07 25.89 -5.71
C TYR A 284 -0.66 26.09 -7.04
N ILE A 285 -0.17 27.00 -7.89
CA ILE A 285 -0.72 27.24 -9.21
C ILE A 285 -0.58 26.00 -10.10
N LEU A 286 0.63 25.44 -10.14
CA LEU A 286 0.91 24.25 -10.97
C LEU A 286 0.08 23.05 -10.55
N ILE A 287 -0.01 22.79 -9.26
CA ILE A 287 -0.82 21.70 -8.70
C ILE A 287 -2.30 21.88 -9.06
N LYS A 288 -2.84 23.11 -8.97
CA LYS A 288 -4.22 23.39 -9.36
C LYS A 288 -4.50 23.06 -10.82
N ILE A 289 -3.57 23.35 -11.72
CA ILE A 289 -3.70 23.04 -13.14
C ILE A 289 -3.65 21.53 -13.35
N ILE A 290 -2.66 20.84 -12.75
CA ILE A 290 -2.52 19.39 -12.88
C ILE A 290 -3.77 18.68 -12.38
N CYS A 291 -4.28 19.03 -11.20
CA CYS A 291 -5.51 18.44 -10.66
C CYS A 291 -6.70 18.61 -11.62
N LYS A 292 -6.80 19.79 -12.31
CA LYS A 292 -7.84 19.97 -13.32
C LYS A 292 -7.71 18.97 -14.48
N TYR A 293 -6.48 18.73 -14.97
CA TYR A 293 -6.24 17.77 -16.04
C TYR A 293 -6.44 16.34 -15.59
N ILE A 294 -6.03 15.96 -14.38
CA ILE A 294 -6.32 14.63 -13.80
C ILE A 294 -7.84 14.37 -13.78
N VAL A 295 -8.65 15.36 -13.39
CA VAL A 295 -10.11 15.23 -13.43
C VAL A 295 -10.63 15.05 -14.86
N ILE A 296 -10.09 15.78 -15.83
CA ILE A 296 -10.47 15.66 -17.24
C ILE A 296 -10.19 14.23 -17.74
N PHE A 297 -9.02 13.68 -17.44
CA PHE A 297 -8.65 12.33 -17.87
C PHE A 297 -9.50 11.24 -17.21
N ASN A 298 -9.86 11.40 -15.94
CA ASN A 298 -10.73 10.45 -15.26
C ASN A 298 -12.20 10.50 -15.73
N THR A 299 -12.64 11.63 -16.27
CA THR A 299 -14.05 11.82 -16.72
C THR A 299 -14.24 11.70 -18.23
N LYS A 300 -13.18 11.89 -19.01
CA LYS A 300 -13.16 11.80 -20.48
C LYS A 300 -12.10 10.76 -20.89
N HIS A 301 -11.90 10.63 -22.21
CA HIS A 301 -10.85 9.76 -22.71
C HIS A 301 -9.46 10.40 -22.57
N GLU A 302 -8.48 9.57 -22.27
CA GLU A 302 -7.08 9.93 -22.24
C GLU A 302 -6.61 10.29 -23.66
N ASN A 303 -6.13 11.53 -23.84
CA ASN A 303 -5.64 12.01 -25.14
C ASN A 303 -4.32 12.76 -24.94
N GLU A 304 -3.33 12.45 -25.77
CA GLU A 304 -2.00 13.08 -25.75
C GLU A 304 -2.03 14.60 -26.00
N ILE A 305 -3.01 15.09 -26.77
CA ILE A 305 -3.20 16.53 -27.07
C ILE A 305 -3.36 17.35 -25.78
N GLU A 306 -3.96 16.77 -24.76
CA GLU A 306 -4.16 17.42 -23.47
C GLU A 306 -2.83 17.75 -22.76
N LEU A 307 -1.76 17.01 -23.02
CA LEU A 307 -0.42 17.32 -22.50
C LEU A 307 0.10 18.65 -23.10
N ALA A 308 -0.13 18.89 -24.38
CA ALA A 308 0.22 20.15 -25.03
C ALA A 308 -0.62 21.31 -24.49
N LEU A 309 -1.94 21.09 -24.33
CA LEU A 309 -2.86 22.08 -23.76
C LEU A 309 -2.52 22.40 -22.30
N MET A 310 -2.18 21.40 -21.52
CA MET A 310 -1.69 21.57 -20.15
C MET A 310 -0.43 22.43 -20.12
N THR A 311 0.56 22.12 -20.96
CA THR A 311 1.81 22.88 -21.05
C THR A 311 1.57 24.36 -21.39
N ASN A 312 0.69 24.63 -22.37
CA ASN A 312 0.29 25.98 -22.72
C ASN A 312 -0.42 26.71 -21.56
N ASN A 313 -1.32 26.04 -20.87
CA ASN A 313 -2.01 26.60 -19.71
C ASN A 313 -1.06 26.90 -18.54
N ILE A 314 -0.07 26.05 -18.31
CA ILE A 314 0.99 26.29 -17.33
C ILE A 314 1.74 27.57 -17.65
N ILE A 315 2.23 27.70 -18.88
CA ILE A 315 2.99 28.87 -19.31
C ILE A 315 2.16 30.17 -19.23
N ASN A 316 0.91 30.13 -19.72
CA ASN A 316 0.03 31.30 -19.69
C ASN A 316 -0.31 31.77 -18.26
N THR A 317 -0.49 30.84 -17.33
CA THR A 317 -0.80 31.20 -15.94
C THR A 317 0.41 31.71 -15.17
N LEU A 318 1.59 31.17 -15.45
CA LEU A 318 2.85 31.66 -14.87
C LEU A 318 3.21 33.08 -15.40
N ASN A 319 2.92 33.37 -16.68
CA ASN A 319 3.15 34.70 -17.28
C ASN A 319 2.22 35.77 -16.72
N LYS A 320 0.94 35.45 -16.51
CA LYS A 320 -0.04 36.38 -15.92
C LYS A 320 0.34 36.88 -14.53
N LYS A 321 1.22 36.17 -13.83
CA LYS A 321 1.72 36.54 -12.49
C LYS A 321 3.00 37.40 -12.54
N LYS A 322 3.68 37.43 -13.68
CA LYS A 322 4.91 38.27 -13.86
C LYS A 322 4.61 39.69 -14.33
N VAL A 323 3.37 39.97 -14.69
CA VAL A 323 2.80 41.30 -14.98
C VAL A 323 1.98 41.77 -13.79
#